data_ef20ee6dec9725f7c46dfad6dfe2e0b3
#
_entry.id   ef20ee6dec9725f7c46dfad6dfe2e0b3
#
_cell.length_a   1.000
_cell.length_b   1.000
_cell.length_c   1.000
_cell.angle_alpha   90.00
_cell.angle_beta   90.00
_cell.angle_gamma   90.00
#
_symmetry.space_group_name_H-M   'P 1'
#
loop_
_entity.id
_entity.type
_entity.pdbx_description
1 polymer ?
#
loop_
_entity_poly.entity_id
_entity_poly.type
_entity_poly.pdbx_seq_one_letter_code
_entity_poly.pdbx_strand_id
1 'polypeptide(L)'
;MATTYSWVISSLDSYPTDAEGLTDVICVIHWRRQATQVDGDKTYFAEVYSTLSVPAPDPADFVPYDQVTEAMVEGWLNSGLDTVSLDANLDTQIENQINPPVVTLPLPWAPAPTSVVEELVEPAVQNEEGI
;
A
#
# COMPACT_ATOMS: atom_id res chain seq x y z
N MET A 1 -10.18 -12.20 -15.38
CA MET A 1 -10.11 -11.88 -13.94
C MET A 1 -10.21 -10.38 -13.80
N ALA A 2 -10.98 -9.94 -12.84
CA ALA A 2 -11.18 -8.52 -12.62
C ALA A 2 -10.25 -8.02 -11.53
N THR A 3 -9.59 -6.89 -11.78
CA THR A 3 -8.75 -6.24 -10.79
C THR A 3 -9.45 -4.96 -10.33
N THR A 4 -9.54 -4.79 -9.03
CA THR A 4 -10.15 -3.61 -8.43
C THR A 4 -9.06 -2.77 -7.79
N TYR A 5 -9.10 -1.46 -8.05
CA TYR A 5 -8.13 -0.52 -7.49
C TYR A 5 -8.85 0.43 -6.54
N SER A 6 -8.18 0.80 -5.47
CA SER A 6 -8.77 1.73 -4.50
C SER A 6 -7.70 2.58 -3.83
N TRP A 7 -8.13 3.73 -3.34
CA TRP A 7 -7.29 4.60 -2.53
C TRP A 7 -7.59 4.36 -1.05
N VAL A 8 -6.54 4.44 -0.24
CA VAL A 8 -6.68 4.53 1.21
C VAL A 8 -5.91 5.77 1.64
N ILE A 9 -6.57 6.67 2.35
CA ILE A 9 -5.92 7.85 2.87
C ILE A 9 -5.56 7.54 4.32
N SER A 10 -4.24 7.43 4.57
CA SER A 10 -3.74 7.02 5.88
C SER A 10 -3.76 8.18 6.86
N SER A 11 -3.35 9.35 6.41
CA SER A 11 -3.35 10.55 7.24
C SER A 11 -3.15 11.78 6.37
N LEU A 12 -3.45 12.93 6.97
CA LEU A 12 -3.28 14.23 6.32
C LEU A 12 -2.44 15.08 7.24
N ASP A 13 -1.33 15.62 6.73
CA ASP A 13 -0.54 16.59 7.47
C ASP A 13 -1.00 17.98 7.09
N SER A 14 -1.13 18.85 8.06
CA SER A 14 -1.69 20.18 7.84
C SER A 14 -0.87 21.22 8.58
N TYR A 15 -0.80 22.42 8.00
CA TYR A 15 -0.28 23.58 8.71
C TYR A 15 -1.35 24.06 9.67
N PRO A 16 -1.06 24.26 10.97
CA PRO A 16 -2.05 24.85 11.87
C PRO A 16 -2.48 26.24 11.40
N THR A 17 -1.52 27.03 10.90
CA THR A 17 -1.77 28.32 10.27
C THR A 17 -0.74 28.51 9.18
N ASP A 18 -1.18 28.80 7.96
CA ASP A 18 -0.27 29.00 6.84
C ASP A 18 0.10 30.48 6.68
N ALA A 19 0.87 30.79 5.63
CA ALA A 19 1.35 32.15 5.40
C ALA A 19 0.23 33.15 5.11
N GLU A 20 -0.94 32.66 4.68
CA GLU A 20 -2.10 33.51 4.37
C GLU A 20 -3.06 33.63 5.54
N GLY A 21 -2.73 33.05 6.69
CA GLY A 21 -3.59 33.07 7.86
C GLY A 21 -4.70 32.06 7.87
N LEU A 22 -4.70 31.13 6.92
CA LEU A 22 -5.65 30.02 6.89
C LEU A 22 -5.26 28.98 7.92
N THR A 23 -6.25 28.32 8.52
CA THR A 23 -6.01 27.32 9.57
C THR A 23 -6.23 25.91 9.05
N ASP A 24 -5.46 24.97 9.60
CA ASP A 24 -5.56 23.54 9.30
C ASP A 24 -5.50 23.27 7.78
N VAL A 25 -4.46 23.79 7.14
CA VAL A 25 -4.30 23.71 5.69
C VAL A 25 -3.53 22.43 5.36
N ILE A 26 -4.18 21.52 4.64
CA ILE A 26 -3.56 20.26 4.27
C ILE A 26 -2.35 20.53 3.39
N CYS A 27 -1.20 19.95 3.75
CA CYS A 27 0.05 20.13 3.00
C CYS A 27 0.62 18.82 2.49
N VAL A 28 0.33 17.69 3.12
CA VAL A 28 0.81 16.39 2.67
C VAL A 28 -0.29 15.36 2.86
N ILE A 29 -0.53 14.56 1.83
CA ILE A 29 -1.47 13.45 1.89
C ILE A 29 -0.64 12.16 1.97
N HIS A 30 -0.86 11.36 3.00
CA HIS A 30 -0.27 10.03 3.12
C HIS A 30 -1.30 9.06 2.56
N TRP A 31 -0.94 8.37 1.49
CA TRP A 31 -1.89 7.56 0.75
C TRP A 31 -1.36 6.15 0.50
N ARG A 32 -2.31 5.25 0.25
CA ARG A 32 -2.02 3.91 -0.23
C ARG A 32 -2.87 3.65 -1.46
N ARG A 33 -2.29 3.02 -2.45
CA ARG A 33 -3.05 2.53 -3.61
C ARG A 33 -3.04 1.03 -3.54
N GLN A 34 -4.21 0.42 -3.57
CA GLN A 34 -4.37 -1.01 -3.41
C GLN A 34 -5.01 -1.61 -4.64
N ALA A 35 -4.61 -2.83 -4.99
CA ALA A 35 -5.23 -3.60 -6.05
C ALA A 35 -5.58 -4.98 -5.50
N THR A 36 -6.75 -5.46 -5.86
CA THR A 36 -7.21 -6.79 -5.47
C THR A 36 -7.69 -7.49 -6.72
N GLN A 37 -7.23 -8.71 -6.92
CA GLN A 37 -7.65 -9.54 -8.05
C GLN A 37 -8.15 -10.86 -7.53
N VAL A 38 -9.38 -11.20 -7.90
CA VAL A 38 -10.01 -12.44 -7.49
C VAL A 38 -9.98 -13.42 -8.65
N ASP A 39 -9.46 -14.62 -8.41
CA ASP A 39 -9.38 -15.68 -9.40
C ASP A 39 -9.93 -16.94 -8.76
N GLY A 40 -11.21 -17.20 -8.98
CA GLY A 40 -11.88 -18.34 -8.37
C GLY A 40 -11.94 -18.18 -6.85
N ASP A 41 -11.31 -19.11 -6.15
CA ASP A 41 -11.25 -19.08 -4.68
C ASP A 41 -9.97 -18.41 -4.16
N LYS A 42 -9.15 -17.86 -5.05
CA LYS A 42 -7.92 -17.17 -4.67
C LYS A 42 -8.08 -15.66 -4.82
N THR A 43 -7.51 -14.93 -3.88
CA THR A 43 -7.48 -13.48 -3.93
C THR A 43 -6.04 -13.01 -3.83
N TYR A 44 -5.65 -12.17 -4.77
CA TYR A 44 -4.30 -11.60 -4.80
C TYR A 44 -4.41 -10.13 -4.45
N PHE A 45 -3.46 -9.64 -3.68
CA PHE A 45 -3.47 -8.27 -3.19
C PHE A 45 -2.09 -7.64 -3.39
N ALA A 46 -2.10 -6.38 -3.81
CA ALA A 46 -0.87 -5.59 -3.93
C ALA A 46 -1.14 -4.18 -3.42
N GLU A 47 -0.11 -3.54 -2.94
CA GLU A 47 -0.22 -2.21 -2.36
C GLU A 47 1.06 -1.42 -2.59
N VAL A 48 0.90 -0.14 -2.89
CA VAL A 48 2.00 0.83 -2.85
C VAL A 48 1.54 1.99 -1.99
N TYR A 49 2.47 2.67 -1.34
CA TYR A 49 2.15 3.81 -0.49
C TYR A 49 3.25 4.86 -0.62
N SER A 50 2.84 6.10 -0.45
CA SER A 50 3.78 7.22 -0.49
C SER A 50 3.05 8.46 0.02
N THR A 51 3.60 9.61 -0.31
CA THR A 51 3.01 10.89 0.07
C THR A 51 2.88 11.77 -1.16
N LEU A 52 1.95 12.72 -1.07
CA LEU A 52 1.79 13.75 -2.09
C LEU A 52 1.75 15.08 -1.39
N SER A 53 2.67 15.97 -1.76
CA SER A 53 2.65 17.35 -1.28
C SER A 53 1.58 18.13 -2.04
N VAL A 54 0.75 18.85 -1.31
CA VAL A 54 -0.34 19.64 -1.88
C VAL A 54 0.09 21.08 -1.91
N PRO A 55 -0.06 21.77 -3.05
CA PRO A 55 0.28 23.21 -3.11
C PRO A 55 -0.64 24.03 -2.23
N ALA A 56 -0.17 25.20 -1.83
CA ALA A 56 -0.96 26.11 -1.02
C ALA A 56 -2.26 26.45 -1.75
N PRO A 57 -3.40 26.46 -1.06
CA PRO A 57 -4.67 26.76 -1.71
C PRO A 57 -4.79 28.26 -1.99
N ASP A 58 -5.58 28.59 -3.02
CA ASP A 58 -6.01 29.96 -3.21
C ASP A 58 -6.99 30.29 -2.09
N PRO A 59 -6.77 31.36 -1.31
CA PRO A 59 -7.69 31.68 -0.22
C PRO A 59 -9.14 31.80 -0.67
N ALA A 60 -9.38 32.19 -1.91
CA ALA A 60 -10.75 32.31 -2.43
C ALA A 60 -11.41 30.96 -2.63
N ASP A 61 -10.61 29.90 -2.82
CA ASP A 61 -11.11 28.55 -3.08
C ASP A 61 -10.84 27.60 -1.92
N PHE A 62 -10.38 28.12 -0.80
CA PHE A 62 -10.01 27.29 0.35
C PHE A 62 -11.23 26.60 0.94
N VAL A 63 -11.11 25.27 1.16
CA VAL A 63 -12.14 24.48 1.82
C VAL A 63 -11.69 24.24 3.25
N PRO A 64 -12.48 24.68 4.25
CA PRO A 64 -12.11 24.43 5.65
C PRO A 64 -11.94 22.94 5.92
N TYR A 65 -11.05 22.62 6.84
CA TYR A 65 -10.68 21.21 7.08
C TYR A 65 -11.89 20.34 7.40
N ASP A 66 -12.82 20.84 8.19
CA ASP A 66 -14.01 20.06 8.57
C ASP A 66 -15.01 19.90 7.43
N GLN A 67 -14.78 20.57 6.30
CA GLN A 67 -15.61 20.44 5.10
C GLN A 67 -14.97 19.53 4.05
N VAL A 68 -13.72 19.11 4.27
CA VAL A 68 -13.00 18.25 3.32
C VAL A 68 -13.55 16.83 3.41
N THR A 69 -13.83 16.24 2.27
CA THR A 69 -14.33 14.87 2.19
C THR A 69 -13.28 13.95 1.62
N GLU A 70 -13.45 12.66 1.86
CA GLU A 70 -12.55 11.65 1.29
C GLU A 70 -12.54 11.71 -0.23
N ALA A 71 -13.72 11.90 -0.84
CA ALA A 71 -13.82 12.01 -2.30
C ALA A 71 -13.01 13.17 -2.85
N MET A 72 -12.97 14.30 -2.13
CA MET A 72 -12.17 15.45 -2.53
C MET A 72 -10.70 15.12 -2.52
N VAL A 73 -10.22 14.45 -1.47
CA VAL A 73 -8.82 14.07 -1.35
C VAL A 73 -8.44 13.06 -2.43
N GLU A 74 -9.32 12.10 -2.70
CA GLU A 74 -9.09 11.15 -3.78
C GLU A 74 -8.97 11.85 -5.13
N GLY A 75 -9.78 12.88 -5.36
CA GLY A 75 -9.69 13.70 -6.56
C GLY A 75 -8.33 14.37 -6.69
N TRP A 76 -7.80 14.89 -5.57
CA TRP A 76 -6.47 15.50 -5.56
C TRP A 76 -5.39 14.47 -5.89
N LEU A 77 -5.51 13.25 -5.36
CA LEU A 77 -4.58 12.17 -5.67
C LEU A 77 -4.65 11.80 -7.14
N ASN A 78 -5.86 11.68 -7.69
CA ASN A 78 -6.03 11.34 -9.10
C ASN A 78 -5.44 12.41 -10.02
N SER A 79 -5.48 13.66 -9.60
CA SER A 79 -4.93 14.77 -10.40
C SER A 79 -3.43 14.92 -10.22
N GLY A 80 -2.91 14.61 -9.04
CA GLY A 80 -1.51 14.85 -8.71
C GLY A 80 -0.58 13.67 -8.95
N LEU A 81 -1.12 12.49 -9.19
CA LEU A 81 -0.33 11.26 -9.34
C LEU A 81 -0.64 10.61 -10.68
N ASP A 82 0.33 9.86 -11.19
CA ASP A 82 0.15 9.08 -12.41
C ASP A 82 -0.47 7.74 -12.03
N THR A 83 -1.79 7.67 -12.02
CA THR A 83 -2.52 6.47 -11.63
C THR A 83 -2.30 5.32 -12.59
N VAL A 84 -2.06 5.62 -13.87
CA VAL A 84 -1.77 4.58 -14.86
C VAL A 84 -0.50 3.83 -14.49
N SER A 85 0.56 4.57 -14.13
CA SER A 85 1.81 3.95 -13.71
C SER A 85 1.68 3.22 -12.39
N LEU A 86 0.93 3.78 -11.43
CA LEU A 86 0.68 3.11 -10.15
C LEU A 86 -0.04 1.79 -10.36
N ASP A 87 -1.09 1.79 -11.16
CA ASP A 87 -1.89 0.60 -11.40
C ASP A 87 -1.09 -0.45 -12.18
N ALA A 88 -0.24 -0.02 -13.12
CA ALA A 88 0.65 -0.93 -13.83
C ALA A 88 1.64 -1.60 -12.88
N ASN A 89 2.15 -0.85 -11.90
CA ASN A 89 3.05 -1.40 -10.89
C ASN A 89 2.33 -2.45 -10.04
N LEU A 90 1.10 -2.13 -9.64
CA LEU A 90 0.29 -3.08 -8.85
C LEU A 90 -0.03 -4.33 -9.65
N ASP A 91 -0.35 -4.18 -10.94
CA ASP A 91 -0.59 -5.32 -11.82
C ASP A 91 0.63 -6.22 -11.91
N THR A 92 1.82 -5.63 -11.99
CA THR A 92 3.08 -6.38 -12.02
C THR A 92 3.29 -7.13 -10.72
N GLN A 93 3.00 -6.50 -9.58
CA GLN A 93 3.12 -7.17 -8.29
C GLN A 93 2.17 -8.36 -8.20
N ILE A 94 0.95 -8.21 -8.68
CA ILE A 94 -0.02 -9.31 -8.68
C ILE A 94 0.43 -10.41 -9.63
N GLU A 95 0.90 -10.05 -10.82
CA GLU A 95 1.40 -11.04 -11.77
C GLU A 95 2.56 -11.83 -11.18
N ASN A 96 3.44 -11.18 -10.43
CA ASN A 96 4.56 -11.85 -9.78
C ASN A 96 4.11 -12.76 -8.63
N GLN A 97 2.93 -12.54 -8.08
CA GLN A 97 2.35 -13.47 -7.10
C GLN A 97 1.78 -14.69 -7.79
N ILE A 98 1.18 -14.51 -8.96
CA ILE A 98 0.58 -15.62 -9.73
C ILE A 98 1.68 -16.45 -10.38
N ASN A 99 2.66 -15.78 -11.00
CA ASN A 99 3.76 -16.41 -11.71
C ASN A 99 5.08 -15.82 -11.21
N PRO A 100 5.58 -16.27 -10.03
CA PRO A 100 6.80 -15.69 -9.48
C PRO A 100 7.99 -15.85 -10.42
N PRO A 101 8.70 -14.76 -10.75
CA PRO A 101 9.89 -14.88 -11.62
C PRO A 101 11.07 -15.52 -10.92
N VAL A 102 11.05 -15.52 -9.59
CA VAL A 102 12.10 -16.12 -8.77
C VAL A 102 11.42 -16.88 -7.65
N VAL A 103 11.83 -18.12 -7.45
CA VAL A 103 11.31 -18.94 -6.35
C VAL A 103 12.47 -19.50 -5.55
N THR A 104 12.21 -19.80 -4.28
CA THR A 104 13.20 -20.48 -3.44
C THR A 104 12.83 -21.94 -3.39
N LEU A 105 13.71 -22.77 -3.88
CA LEU A 105 13.51 -24.22 -3.87
C LEU A 105 14.20 -24.82 -2.66
N PRO A 106 13.70 -25.97 -2.17
CA PRO A 106 14.43 -26.69 -1.12
C PRO A 106 15.82 -27.04 -1.60
N LEU A 107 16.77 -27.06 -0.67
CA LEU A 107 18.13 -27.48 -1.03
C LEU A 107 18.07 -28.92 -1.52
N PRO A 108 18.73 -29.26 -2.63
CA PRO A 108 18.63 -30.61 -3.20
C PRO A 108 19.09 -31.72 -2.27
N TRP A 109 19.98 -31.40 -1.36
CA TRP A 109 20.53 -32.34 -0.42
C TRP A 109 19.83 -32.36 0.93
N ALA A 110 18.82 -31.49 1.15
CA ALA A 110 18.10 -31.45 2.40
C ALA A 110 16.96 -32.44 2.41
N PRO A 111 16.54 -32.95 3.58
CA PRO A 111 15.36 -33.80 3.65
C PRO A 111 14.13 -33.05 3.13
N ALA A 112 13.17 -33.77 2.59
CA ALA A 112 11.93 -33.15 2.14
C ALA A 112 11.27 -32.42 3.31
N PRO A 113 10.72 -31.20 3.07
CA PRO A 113 10.07 -30.46 4.15
C PRO A 113 8.83 -31.21 4.62
N THR A 114 8.62 -31.19 5.95
CA THR A 114 7.40 -31.71 6.52
C THR A 114 6.37 -30.60 6.55
N SER A 115 5.13 -30.94 6.48
CA SER A 115 4.07 -29.95 6.43
C SER A 115 3.70 -29.41 7.80
N VAL A 116 4.52 -29.35 8.67
CA VAL A 116 4.22 -28.97 10.01
C VAL A 116 4.42 -27.56 10.37
N VAL A 117 4.37 -27.43 10.45
CA VAL A 117 4.67 -26.46 10.65
C VAL A 117 5.03 -26.06 11.82
N GLU A 118 5.40 -26.72 11.89
CA GLU A 118 5.76 -26.45 12.58
C GLU A 118 6.46 -25.95 13.02
N GLU A 119 6.71 -25.79 12.91
CA GLU A 119 7.37 -25.43 13.21
C GLU A 119 7.83 -24.64 13.78
N LEU A 120 7.74 -24.52 13.86
CA LEU A 120 8.17 -23.75 14.45
C LEU A 120 8.65 -23.63 15.54
N VAL A 121 8.97 -24.22 15.77
CA VAL A 121 9.38 -24.27 16.78
C VAL A 121 10.40 -24.31 17.29
N GLU A 122 10.70 -23.94 17.03
CA GLU A 122 11.43 -24.26 17.47
C GLU A 122 12.20 -24.34 18.08
N PRO A 123 12.49 -24.29 18.25
CA PRO A 123 13.18 -24.56 18.76
C PRO A 123 13.99 -24.79 19.26
N ALA A 124 14.00 -24.62 19.18
CA ALA A 124 14.53 -25.12 19.56
C ALA A 124 15.40 -25.35 19.82
N VAL A 125 15.36 -25.11 19.82
CA VAL A 125 15.91 -25.66 20.06
C VAL A 125 16.71 -25.84 20.26
N GLN A 126 16.65 -25.48 20.20
CA GLN A 126 17.14 -26.01 20.42
C GLN A 126 17.96 -26.28 20.73
N ASN A 127 18.08 -26.08 20.69
CA ASN A 127 18.61 -26.67 21.10
C ASN A 127 19.33 -27.12 21.36
N GLU A 128 19.32 -26.95 21.10
CA GLU A 128 19.80 -27.69 21.28
C GLU A 128 20.39 -28.27 21.24
N GLU A 129 20.50 -28.40 21.18
CA GLU A 129 21.01 -29.07 20.97
C GLU A 129 21.50 -29.46 20.52
N GLY A 130 21.54 -29.49 20.25
CA GLY A 130 22.00 -29.70 19.55
C GLY A 130 22.36 -29.92 18.96
N ILE A 131 22.56 -29.82 18.66
CA ILE A 131 22.88 -29.83 18.14
C ILE A 131 22.70 -29.94 17.95
#